data_49d94d49ff9830845c5c1eb852118f82
#
_entry.id   49d94d49ff9830845c5c1eb852118f82
#
_cell.length_a   1.000
_cell.length_b   1.000
_cell.length_c   1.000
_cell.angle_alpha   90.00
_cell.angle_beta   90.00
_cell.angle_gamma   90.00
#
_symmetry.space_group_name_H-M   'P 1'
#
loop_
_entity.id
_entity.type
_entity.pdbx_description
1 polymer ?
#
loop_
_entity_poly.entity_id
_entity_poly.type
_entity_poly.pdbx_seq_one_letter_code
_entity_poly.pdbx_strand_id
1 'polypeptide(L)'
;NHTGNVWTNIVSLRREDAARLGYDNAKAWMDLIRGQRNTLAAQMKIQPENFRWYAAFHNEGHHPHIHLIAYSADPREAYVTKKAIENMRSALAREIFKQDMLQIYSEQTVRRDALAQQSREALREIIGSMSGGVCENKTIEDLLTHLAERLRHTSGRKQYGYLKAPLKSVVDQIVDELAKDGRVALAYEKWYELRNEVRKLQRELGYPLGFTEA
;
A
#
# COMPACT_ATOMS: atom_id res chain seq x y z
N ASN A 1 -16.25 6.29 -42.06
CA ASN A 1 -15.25 5.20 -41.96
C ASN A 1 -14.05 5.72 -41.17
N HIS A 2 -13.83 5.16 -39.98
CA HIS A 2 -12.63 5.44 -39.18
C HIS A 2 -11.44 4.63 -39.71
N THR A 3 -10.31 5.29 -39.94
CA THR A 3 -9.10 4.66 -40.52
C THR A 3 -7.96 4.48 -39.49
N GLY A 4 -8.12 5.02 -38.29
CA GLY A 4 -7.15 4.90 -37.19
C GLY A 4 -7.31 3.64 -36.34
N ASN A 5 -6.48 3.51 -35.33
CA ASN A 5 -6.53 2.41 -34.39
C ASN A 5 -7.80 2.46 -33.52
N VAL A 6 -8.47 1.31 -33.38
CA VAL A 6 -9.60 1.10 -32.48
C VAL A 6 -9.21 0.02 -31.48
N TRP A 7 -9.31 0.33 -30.22
CA TRP A 7 -8.96 -0.60 -29.13
C TRP A 7 -10.19 -1.10 -28.43
N THR A 8 -10.29 -2.42 -28.30
CA THR A 8 -11.35 -3.07 -27.54
C THR A 8 -10.77 -3.68 -26.28
N ASN A 9 -11.42 -3.42 -25.15
CA ASN A 9 -11.00 -3.89 -23.84
C ASN A 9 -12.21 -4.45 -23.08
N ILE A 10 -11.97 -5.44 -22.24
CA ILE A 10 -12.95 -5.92 -21.27
C ILE A 10 -12.46 -5.52 -19.90
N VAL A 11 -13.29 -4.82 -19.14
CA VAL A 11 -13.04 -4.52 -17.73
C VAL A 11 -14.06 -5.26 -16.91
N SER A 12 -13.62 -6.18 -16.06
CA SER A 12 -14.45 -7.13 -15.32
C SER A 12 -14.12 -7.13 -13.84
N LEU A 13 -15.12 -7.37 -13.01
CA LEU A 13 -14.98 -7.63 -11.58
C LEU A 13 -15.59 -8.99 -11.23
N ARG A 14 -15.13 -9.59 -10.14
CA ARG A 14 -15.84 -10.71 -9.52
C ARG A 14 -17.21 -10.24 -9.04
N ARG A 15 -18.22 -11.09 -9.06
CA ARG A 15 -19.59 -10.75 -8.64
C ARG A 15 -19.63 -10.16 -7.23
N GLU A 16 -18.91 -10.76 -6.29
CA GLU A 16 -18.87 -10.34 -4.90
C GLU A 16 -18.31 -8.92 -4.76
N ASP A 17 -17.23 -8.61 -5.47
CA ASP A 17 -16.61 -7.28 -5.47
C ASP A 17 -17.53 -6.25 -6.15
N ALA A 18 -18.14 -6.60 -7.28
CA ALA A 18 -19.06 -5.72 -7.98
C ALA A 18 -20.26 -5.35 -7.11
N ALA A 19 -20.87 -6.33 -6.43
CA ALA A 19 -22.00 -6.09 -5.53
C ALA A 19 -21.58 -5.23 -4.33
N ARG A 20 -20.46 -5.56 -3.69
CA ARG A 20 -19.94 -4.85 -2.51
C ARG A 20 -19.54 -3.41 -2.82
N LEU A 21 -18.94 -3.17 -3.98
CA LEU A 21 -18.43 -1.86 -4.40
C LEU A 21 -19.42 -1.05 -5.25
N GLY A 22 -20.62 -1.61 -5.51
CA GLY A 22 -21.66 -0.92 -6.25
C GLY A 22 -21.48 -0.89 -7.78
N TYR A 23 -20.68 -1.82 -8.33
CA TYR A 23 -20.43 -1.97 -9.78
C TYR A 23 -21.33 -3.02 -10.45
N ASP A 24 -22.48 -3.31 -9.88
CA ASP A 24 -23.51 -4.19 -10.45
C ASP A 24 -24.51 -3.48 -11.39
N ASN A 25 -24.22 -2.25 -11.76
CA ASN A 25 -25.06 -1.40 -12.60
C ASN A 25 -24.24 -0.57 -13.60
N ALA A 26 -24.84 -0.26 -14.74
CA ALA A 26 -24.21 0.46 -15.84
C ALA A 26 -23.72 1.87 -15.46
N LYS A 27 -24.43 2.54 -14.52
CA LYS A 27 -24.11 3.91 -14.13
C LYS A 27 -22.75 3.98 -13.44
N ALA A 28 -22.44 3.07 -12.52
CA ALA A 28 -21.17 3.03 -11.82
C ALA A 28 -19.99 2.86 -12.79
N TRP A 29 -20.12 1.96 -13.76
CA TRP A 29 -19.11 1.77 -14.81
C TRP A 29 -18.94 3.00 -15.70
N MET A 30 -20.03 3.65 -16.06
CA MET A 30 -20.00 4.90 -16.84
C MET A 30 -19.27 6.01 -16.06
N ASP A 31 -19.56 6.16 -14.77
CA ASP A 31 -18.94 7.16 -13.91
C ASP A 31 -17.43 6.87 -13.72
N LEU A 32 -17.04 5.60 -13.58
CA LEU A 32 -15.65 5.16 -13.53
C LEU A 32 -14.88 5.59 -14.80
N ILE A 33 -15.41 5.22 -15.98
CA ILE A 33 -14.72 5.52 -17.25
C ILE A 33 -14.67 7.03 -17.50
N ARG A 34 -15.72 7.77 -17.16
CA ARG A 34 -15.75 9.24 -17.24
C ARG A 34 -14.70 9.87 -16.32
N GLY A 35 -14.62 9.40 -15.06
CA GLY A 35 -13.63 9.87 -14.09
C GLY A 35 -12.19 9.60 -14.51
N GLN A 36 -11.95 8.47 -15.18
CA GLN A 36 -10.63 8.07 -15.65
C GLN A 36 -10.33 8.47 -17.11
N ARG A 37 -11.23 9.23 -17.77
CA ARG A 37 -11.14 9.58 -19.18
C ARG A 37 -9.78 10.16 -19.59
N ASN A 38 -9.29 11.12 -18.85
CA ASN A 38 -8.01 11.79 -19.18
C ASN A 38 -6.82 10.86 -18.94
N THR A 39 -6.87 10.02 -17.91
CA THR A 39 -5.85 9.01 -17.64
C THR A 39 -5.78 7.99 -18.77
N LEU A 40 -6.93 7.48 -19.22
CA LEU A 40 -7.01 6.53 -20.32
C LEU A 40 -6.50 7.15 -21.62
N ALA A 41 -6.96 8.37 -21.95
CA ALA A 41 -6.50 9.10 -23.13
C ALA A 41 -4.97 9.28 -23.14
N ALA A 42 -4.38 9.72 -22.03
CA ALA A 42 -2.93 9.91 -21.91
C ALA A 42 -2.15 8.59 -22.09
N GLN A 43 -2.62 7.48 -21.50
CA GLN A 43 -1.97 6.17 -21.67
C GLN A 43 -2.09 5.65 -23.11
N MET A 44 -3.17 5.97 -23.81
CA MET A 44 -3.38 5.63 -25.22
C MET A 44 -2.71 6.60 -26.19
N LYS A 45 -2.02 7.64 -25.70
CA LYS A 45 -1.42 8.71 -26.51
C LYS A 45 -2.44 9.41 -27.40
N ILE A 46 -3.60 9.71 -26.84
CA ILE A 46 -4.69 10.44 -27.49
C ILE A 46 -4.83 11.79 -26.79
N GLN A 47 -4.94 12.87 -27.58
CA GLN A 47 -5.29 14.17 -27.01
C GLN A 47 -6.68 14.12 -26.38
N PRO A 48 -6.90 14.72 -25.19
CA PRO A 48 -8.16 14.61 -24.48
C PRO A 48 -9.41 14.99 -25.30
N GLU A 49 -9.30 15.99 -26.17
CA GLU A 49 -10.37 16.44 -27.07
C GLU A 49 -10.70 15.43 -28.16
N ASN A 50 -9.72 14.60 -28.56
CA ASN A 50 -9.89 13.57 -29.59
C ASN A 50 -10.36 12.23 -29.04
N PHE A 51 -10.28 12.01 -27.73
CA PHE A 51 -10.63 10.73 -27.12
C PHE A 51 -12.11 10.43 -27.22
N ARG A 52 -12.43 9.34 -27.87
CA ARG A 52 -13.80 8.79 -28.04
C ARG A 52 -13.86 7.40 -27.45
N TRP A 53 -14.95 7.12 -26.76
CA TRP A 53 -15.19 5.80 -26.20
C TRP A 53 -16.68 5.46 -26.16
N TYR A 54 -16.95 4.17 -26.22
CA TYR A 54 -18.25 3.56 -26.01
C TYR A 54 -18.08 2.36 -25.09
N ALA A 55 -19.08 2.12 -24.25
CA ALA A 55 -19.07 0.96 -23.36
C ALA A 55 -20.45 0.32 -23.32
N ALA A 56 -20.47 -1.02 -23.34
CA ALA A 56 -21.66 -1.82 -23.10
C ALA A 56 -21.47 -2.60 -21.80
N PHE A 57 -22.42 -2.45 -20.88
CA PHE A 57 -22.43 -3.17 -19.61
C PHE A 57 -23.16 -4.50 -19.76
N HIS A 58 -22.53 -5.56 -19.23
CA HIS A 58 -23.07 -6.90 -19.16
C HIS A 58 -23.08 -7.34 -17.70
N ASN A 59 -24.29 -7.62 -17.19
CA ASN A 59 -24.48 -8.08 -15.81
C ASN A 59 -24.52 -9.61 -15.75
N GLU A 60 -23.44 -10.26 -16.19
CA GLU A 60 -23.34 -11.72 -16.19
C GLU A 60 -23.21 -12.27 -14.75
N GLY A 61 -23.72 -13.50 -14.54
CA GLY A 61 -23.86 -14.11 -13.22
C GLY A 61 -22.57 -14.17 -12.40
N HIS A 62 -21.44 -14.42 -13.03
CA HIS A 62 -20.15 -14.57 -12.32
C HIS A 62 -19.25 -13.33 -12.40
N HIS A 63 -19.32 -12.58 -13.51
CA HIS A 63 -18.40 -11.49 -13.81
C HIS A 63 -19.13 -10.31 -14.46
N PRO A 64 -19.68 -9.37 -13.69
CA PRO A 64 -20.15 -8.11 -14.25
C PRO A 64 -18.99 -7.42 -14.95
N HIS A 65 -19.20 -6.97 -16.19
CA HIS A 65 -18.14 -6.39 -16.99
C HIS A 65 -18.67 -5.37 -17.99
N ILE A 66 -17.74 -4.57 -18.50
CA ILE A 66 -17.99 -3.71 -19.66
C ILE A 66 -17.12 -4.12 -20.84
N HIS A 67 -17.69 -4.09 -22.02
CA HIS A 67 -16.93 -4.00 -23.27
C HIS A 67 -16.68 -2.54 -23.56
N LEU A 68 -15.42 -2.12 -23.52
CA LEU A 68 -14.99 -0.75 -23.77
C LEU A 68 -14.31 -0.67 -25.13
N ILE A 69 -14.86 0.16 -26.02
CA ILE A 69 -14.22 0.54 -27.29
C ILE A 69 -13.67 1.95 -27.12
N ALA A 70 -12.39 2.15 -27.44
CA ALA A 70 -11.74 3.45 -27.36
C ALA A 70 -10.90 3.72 -28.62
N TYR A 71 -10.97 4.95 -29.11
CA TYR A 71 -10.24 5.39 -30.30
C TYR A 71 -10.04 6.92 -30.27
N SER A 72 -9.21 7.42 -31.18
CA SER A 72 -9.04 8.86 -31.38
C SER A 72 -9.85 9.35 -32.58
N ALA A 73 -10.37 10.57 -32.50
CA ALA A 73 -10.90 11.27 -33.66
C ALA A 73 -9.80 11.60 -34.71
N ASP A 74 -8.52 11.73 -34.29
CA ASP A 74 -7.37 11.82 -35.17
C ASP A 74 -6.81 10.42 -35.47
N PRO A 75 -6.82 9.92 -36.70
CA PRO A 75 -6.37 8.58 -37.03
C PRO A 75 -4.85 8.32 -36.80
N ARG A 76 -4.05 9.36 -36.57
CA ARG A 76 -2.60 9.26 -36.30
C ARG A 76 -2.28 8.98 -34.85
N GLU A 77 -3.26 9.08 -33.97
CA GLU A 77 -3.16 8.83 -32.52
C GLU A 77 -3.54 7.38 -32.16
N ALA A 78 -3.74 7.12 -30.91
CA ALA A 78 -4.17 5.83 -30.32
C ALA A 78 -3.13 4.71 -30.44
N TYR A 79 -1.91 4.99 -29.99
CA TYR A 79 -0.85 4.00 -29.85
C TYR A 79 -0.72 3.50 -28.41
N VAL A 80 -0.94 2.20 -28.20
CA VAL A 80 -0.93 1.56 -26.88
C VAL A 80 0.22 0.59 -26.73
N THR A 81 1.03 0.76 -25.68
CA THR A 81 2.11 -0.17 -25.30
C THR A 81 1.64 -1.14 -24.20
N LYS A 82 2.36 -2.25 -24.00
CA LYS A 82 2.12 -3.15 -22.85
C LYS A 82 2.11 -2.40 -21.53
N LYS A 83 3.07 -1.50 -21.33
CA LYS A 83 3.15 -0.65 -20.14
C LYS A 83 1.94 0.27 -19.98
N ALA A 84 1.43 0.81 -21.05
CA ALA A 84 0.21 1.62 -21.03
C ALA A 84 -1.01 0.79 -20.58
N ILE A 85 -1.14 -0.46 -21.05
CA ILE A 85 -2.21 -1.37 -20.61
C ILE A 85 -2.11 -1.64 -19.09
N GLU A 86 -0.92 -1.94 -18.58
CA GLU A 86 -0.69 -2.11 -17.15
C GLU A 86 -1.07 -0.86 -16.35
N ASN A 87 -0.68 0.32 -16.82
CA ASN A 87 -0.99 1.59 -16.17
C ASN A 87 -2.50 1.88 -16.17
N MET A 88 -3.20 1.63 -17.27
CA MET A 88 -4.66 1.77 -17.37
C MET A 88 -5.37 0.82 -16.40
N ARG A 89 -4.96 -0.46 -16.38
CA ARG A 89 -5.47 -1.45 -15.44
C ARG A 89 -5.27 -1.01 -14.00
N SER A 90 -4.08 -0.56 -13.65
CA SER A 90 -3.74 -0.07 -12.31
C SER A 90 -4.55 1.19 -11.93
N ALA A 91 -4.79 2.11 -12.86
CA ALA A 91 -5.59 3.31 -12.62
C ALA A 91 -7.06 2.97 -12.33
N LEU A 92 -7.65 2.07 -13.12
CA LEU A 92 -9.02 1.60 -12.90
C LEU A 92 -9.15 0.84 -11.59
N ALA A 93 -8.24 -0.07 -11.29
CA ALA A 93 -8.22 -0.83 -10.04
C ALA A 93 -8.12 0.09 -8.81
N ARG A 94 -7.23 1.10 -8.85
CA ARG A 94 -7.11 2.09 -7.76
C ARG A 94 -8.41 2.84 -7.50
N GLU A 95 -9.13 3.22 -8.53
CA GLU A 95 -10.39 3.94 -8.34
C GLU A 95 -11.49 3.01 -7.81
N ILE A 96 -11.61 1.80 -8.36
CA ILE A 96 -12.59 0.80 -7.94
C ILE A 96 -12.41 0.42 -6.46
N PHE A 97 -11.15 0.12 -6.03
CA PHE A 97 -10.83 -0.34 -4.68
C PHE A 97 -10.35 0.76 -3.75
N LYS A 98 -10.57 2.02 -4.08
CA LYS A 98 -10.07 3.18 -3.33
C LYS A 98 -10.45 3.16 -1.86
N GLN A 99 -11.70 2.85 -1.54
CA GLN A 99 -12.19 2.82 -0.16
C GLN A 99 -11.57 1.67 0.63
N ASP A 100 -11.45 0.49 0.04
CA ASP A 100 -10.79 -0.66 0.66
C ASP A 100 -9.33 -0.33 1.00
N MET A 101 -8.62 0.31 0.07
CA MET A 101 -7.23 0.69 0.29
C MET A 101 -7.08 1.75 1.40
N LEU A 102 -7.97 2.73 1.45
CA LEU A 102 -7.96 3.73 2.52
C LEU A 102 -8.21 3.09 3.89
N GLN A 103 -9.14 2.15 3.98
CA GLN A 103 -9.42 1.42 5.21
C GLN A 103 -8.21 0.60 5.65
N ILE A 104 -7.62 -0.18 4.75
CA ILE A 104 -6.45 -1.02 5.04
C ILE A 104 -5.25 -0.17 5.50
N TYR A 105 -4.98 0.98 4.86
CA TYR A 105 -3.91 1.88 5.27
C TYR A 105 -4.18 2.52 6.64
N SER A 106 -5.45 2.85 6.93
CA SER A 106 -5.83 3.32 8.26
C SER A 106 -5.57 2.27 9.33
N GLU A 107 -6.00 1.02 9.10
CA GLU A 107 -5.75 -0.09 10.02
C GLU A 107 -4.24 -0.36 10.19
N GLN A 108 -3.47 -0.30 9.11
CA GLN A 108 -2.02 -0.47 9.18
C GLN A 108 -1.36 0.59 10.07
N THR A 109 -1.83 1.84 9.98
CA THR A 109 -1.36 2.93 10.84
C THR A 109 -1.70 2.66 12.30
N VAL A 110 -2.94 2.27 12.61
CA VAL A 110 -3.37 1.93 13.97
C VAL A 110 -2.53 0.78 14.56
N ARG A 111 -2.31 -0.29 13.79
CA ARG A 111 -1.52 -1.44 14.25
C ARG A 111 -0.04 -1.09 14.45
N ARG A 112 0.53 -0.24 13.57
CA ARG A 112 1.90 0.28 13.74
C ARG A 112 2.02 1.11 15.02
N ASP A 113 1.06 1.98 15.27
CA ASP A 113 1.08 2.86 16.43
C ASP A 113 0.87 2.05 17.74
N ALA A 114 0.02 1.01 17.71
CA ALA A 114 -0.13 0.07 18.82
C ALA A 114 1.17 -0.69 19.12
N LEU A 115 1.87 -1.18 18.08
CA LEU A 115 3.17 -1.83 18.25
C LEU A 115 4.20 -0.87 18.86
N ALA A 116 4.27 0.36 18.37
CA ALA A 116 5.18 1.38 18.91
C ALA A 116 4.85 1.72 20.38
N GLN A 117 3.58 1.78 20.74
CA GLN A 117 3.14 2.03 22.11
C GLN A 117 3.52 0.86 23.04
N GLN A 118 3.19 -0.37 22.69
CA GLN A 118 3.53 -1.55 23.48
C GLN A 118 5.05 -1.70 23.69
N SER A 119 5.83 -1.43 22.65
CA SER A 119 7.29 -1.45 22.73
C SER A 119 7.83 -0.38 23.70
N ARG A 120 7.25 0.84 23.69
CA ARG A 120 7.64 1.91 24.61
C ARG A 120 7.26 1.60 26.06
N GLU A 121 6.09 1.02 26.28
CA GLU A 121 5.64 0.61 27.61
C GLU A 121 6.53 -0.48 28.18
N ALA A 122 6.79 -1.56 27.42
CA ALA A 122 7.71 -2.62 27.83
C ALA A 122 9.11 -2.08 28.14
N LEU A 123 9.65 -1.19 27.30
CA LEU A 123 10.96 -0.58 27.54
C LEU A 123 10.98 0.31 28.79
N ARG A 124 9.91 1.07 29.07
CA ARG A 124 9.81 1.89 30.29
C ARG A 124 9.75 1.05 31.56
N GLU A 125 9.01 -0.06 31.52
CA GLU A 125 8.94 -1.00 32.64
C GLU A 125 10.32 -1.61 32.94
N ILE A 126 11.04 -2.01 31.90
CA ILE A 126 12.42 -2.54 32.05
C ILE A 126 13.34 -1.46 32.64
N ILE A 127 13.33 -0.24 32.12
CA ILE A 127 14.15 0.87 32.66
C ILE A 127 13.77 1.17 34.12
N GLY A 128 12.47 1.12 34.44
CA GLY A 128 11.98 1.31 35.80
C GLY A 128 12.48 0.24 36.76
N SER A 129 12.45 -1.03 36.35
CA SER A 129 12.98 -2.17 37.16
C SER A 129 14.50 -2.08 37.34
N MET A 130 15.25 -1.67 36.33
CA MET A 130 16.70 -1.40 36.44
C MET A 130 17.00 -0.36 37.53
N SER A 131 16.21 0.72 37.55
CA SER A 131 16.36 1.81 38.53
C SER A 131 16.04 1.35 39.96
N GLY A 132 15.15 0.37 40.11
CA GLY A 132 14.79 -0.27 41.38
C GLY A 132 15.72 -1.40 41.81
N GLY A 133 16.73 -1.73 41.03
CA GLY A 133 17.70 -2.80 41.33
C GLY A 133 17.16 -4.23 41.11
N VAL A 134 16.03 -4.37 40.41
CA VAL A 134 15.39 -5.66 40.10
C VAL A 134 15.12 -5.72 38.61
N CYS A 135 16.10 -6.09 37.80
CA CYS A 135 15.92 -6.36 36.40
C CYS A 135 15.95 -7.85 36.10
N GLU A 136 14.85 -8.42 35.61
CA GLU A 136 14.78 -9.85 35.29
C GLU A 136 15.51 -10.20 33.98
N ASN A 137 15.68 -9.22 33.07
CA ASN A 137 16.37 -9.42 31.80
C ASN A 137 17.74 -8.69 31.78
N LYS A 138 18.75 -9.44 32.25
CA LYS A 138 20.12 -8.92 32.31
C LYS A 138 20.68 -8.55 30.93
N THR A 139 20.29 -9.26 29.87
CA THR A 139 20.76 -9.00 28.50
C THR A 139 20.32 -7.61 28.03
N ILE A 140 19.06 -7.25 28.25
CA ILE A 140 18.55 -5.94 27.84
C ILE A 140 19.14 -4.81 28.72
N GLU A 141 19.37 -5.09 30.01
CA GLU A 141 20.04 -4.16 30.94
C GLU A 141 21.45 -3.80 30.45
N ASP A 142 22.26 -4.81 30.12
CA ASP A 142 23.61 -4.64 29.60
C ASP A 142 23.62 -3.86 28.29
N LEU A 143 22.70 -4.18 27.37
CA LEU A 143 22.54 -3.50 26.09
C LEU A 143 22.15 -2.02 26.24
N LEU A 144 21.19 -1.73 27.13
CA LEU A 144 20.74 -0.35 27.41
C LEU A 144 21.84 0.48 28.06
N THR A 145 22.57 -0.10 29.02
CA THR A 145 23.71 0.55 29.68
C THR A 145 24.79 0.86 28.66
N HIS A 146 25.16 -0.10 27.82
CA HIS A 146 26.12 0.09 26.75
C HIS A 146 25.69 1.16 25.74
N LEU A 147 24.41 1.15 25.33
CA LEU A 147 23.86 2.17 24.45
C LEU A 147 23.90 3.56 25.07
N ALA A 148 23.53 3.69 26.35
CA ALA A 148 23.53 4.96 27.08
C ALA A 148 24.94 5.57 27.17
N GLU A 149 25.94 4.76 27.51
CA GLU A 149 27.34 5.19 27.55
C GLU A 149 27.83 5.70 26.20
N ARG A 150 27.58 4.95 25.15
CA ARG A 150 27.97 5.33 23.79
C ARG A 150 27.30 6.58 23.29
N LEU A 151 25.99 6.75 23.60
CA LEU A 151 25.23 7.94 23.22
C LEU A 151 25.70 9.21 23.96
N ARG A 152 26.27 9.10 25.18
CA ARG A 152 26.90 10.26 25.89
C ARG A 152 28.05 10.86 25.08
N HIS A 153 28.81 10.03 24.40
CA HIS A 153 29.97 10.42 23.60
C HIS A 153 29.63 10.65 22.10
N THR A 154 28.36 10.53 21.72
CA THR A 154 27.93 10.73 20.33
C THR A 154 27.41 12.15 20.16
N SER A 155 28.00 12.90 19.24
CA SER A 155 27.53 14.21 18.81
C SER A 155 26.45 14.08 17.72
N GLY A 156 25.55 15.08 17.62
CA GLY A 156 24.51 15.14 16.59
C GLY A 156 23.17 14.51 16.99
N ARG A 157 22.34 14.21 16.00
CA ARG A 157 20.99 13.67 16.22
C ARG A 157 21.03 12.21 16.67
N LYS A 158 20.42 11.92 17.82
CA LYS A 158 20.36 10.58 18.43
C LYS A 158 19.12 9.79 17.95
N GLN A 159 18.77 9.90 16.68
CA GLN A 159 17.72 9.12 16.04
C GLN A 159 18.35 7.97 15.24
N TYR A 160 17.71 6.81 15.20
CA TYR A 160 18.23 5.59 14.57
C TYR A 160 18.82 5.83 13.18
N GLY A 161 18.14 6.58 12.31
CA GLY A 161 18.61 6.87 10.95
C GLY A 161 19.98 7.56 10.88
N TYR A 162 20.32 8.36 11.91
CA TYR A 162 21.57 9.12 11.99
C TYR A 162 22.67 8.43 12.80
N LEU A 163 22.39 7.30 13.43
CA LEU A 163 23.36 6.54 14.18
C LEU A 163 24.37 5.83 13.26
N LYS A 164 25.61 5.70 13.72
CA LYS A 164 26.62 4.88 13.04
C LYS A 164 26.30 3.39 13.18
N ALA A 165 26.77 2.57 12.24
CA ALA A 165 26.48 1.13 12.18
C ALA A 165 26.67 0.38 13.52
N PRO A 166 27.74 0.60 14.32
CA PRO A 166 27.89 -0.10 15.61
C PRO A 166 26.80 0.24 16.63
N LEU A 167 26.28 1.48 16.61
CA LEU A 167 25.17 1.87 17.50
C LEU A 167 23.83 1.35 17.01
N LYS A 168 23.63 1.30 15.69
CA LYS A 168 22.45 0.65 15.09
C LYS A 168 22.37 -0.81 15.51
N SER A 169 23.46 -1.55 15.44
CA SER A 169 23.52 -2.95 15.85
C SER A 169 23.12 -3.15 17.33
N VAL A 170 23.50 -2.25 18.23
CA VAL A 170 23.05 -2.33 19.63
C VAL A 170 21.55 -2.05 19.75
N VAL A 171 21.03 -1.06 19.02
CA VAL A 171 19.59 -0.78 19.01
C VAL A 171 18.81 -1.96 18.45
N ASP A 172 19.30 -2.58 17.37
CA ASP A 172 18.67 -3.75 16.76
C ASP A 172 18.60 -4.93 17.75
N GLN A 173 19.68 -5.20 18.50
CA GLN A 173 19.69 -6.22 19.56
C GLN A 173 18.69 -5.90 20.69
N ILE A 174 18.54 -4.63 21.08
CA ILE A 174 17.52 -4.22 22.06
C ILE A 174 16.11 -4.50 21.52
N VAL A 175 15.87 -4.21 20.26
CA VAL A 175 14.58 -4.50 19.60
C VAL A 175 14.31 -6.00 19.56
N ASP A 176 15.32 -6.82 19.24
CA ASP A 176 15.21 -8.28 19.23
C ASP A 176 14.90 -8.83 20.64
N GLU A 177 15.46 -8.27 21.70
CA GLU A 177 15.15 -8.64 23.08
C GLU A 177 13.73 -8.18 23.47
N LEU A 178 13.32 -6.97 23.10
CA LEU A 178 11.95 -6.47 23.33
C LEU A 178 10.90 -7.33 22.61
N ALA A 179 11.21 -7.87 21.44
CA ALA A 179 10.32 -8.74 20.69
C ALA A 179 10.01 -10.05 21.41
N LYS A 180 10.74 -10.40 22.47
CA LYS A 180 10.45 -11.55 23.36
C LYS A 180 9.37 -11.25 24.38
N ASP A 181 9.05 -9.97 24.67
CA ASP A 181 7.88 -9.59 25.47
C ASP A 181 6.59 -10.00 24.73
N GLY A 182 5.73 -10.78 25.38
CA GLY A 182 4.54 -11.34 24.75
C GLY A 182 3.57 -10.29 24.20
N ARG A 183 3.52 -9.08 24.80
CA ARG A 183 2.69 -7.96 24.32
C ARG A 183 3.25 -7.38 23.02
N VAL A 184 4.56 -7.22 22.98
CA VAL A 184 5.29 -6.70 21.80
C VAL A 184 5.22 -7.74 20.68
N ALA A 185 5.46 -9.02 20.96
CA ALA A 185 5.36 -10.12 20.01
C ALA A 185 3.96 -10.18 19.36
N LEU A 186 2.89 -10.14 20.17
CA LEU A 186 1.52 -10.16 19.67
C LEU A 186 1.18 -8.93 18.79
N ALA A 187 1.63 -7.74 19.20
CA ALA A 187 1.41 -6.53 18.43
C ALA A 187 2.17 -6.56 17.09
N TYR A 188 3.39 -7.10 17.08
CA TYR A 188 4.19 -7.30 15.89
C TYR A 188 3.53 -8.29 14.92
N GLU A 189 3.05 -9.42 15.41
CA GLU A 189 2.35 -10.44 14.62
C GLU A 189 1.13 -9.83 13.90
N LYS A 190 0.27 -9.12 14.63
CA LYS A 190 -0.91 -8.44 14.06
C LYS A 190 -0.54 -7.39 13.00
N TRP A 191 0.54 -6.64 13.21
CA TRP A 191 1.01 -5.68 12.23
C TRP A 191 1.58 -6.37 10.99
N TYR A 192 2.35 -7.46 11.19
CA TYR A 192 2.99 -8.21 10.13
C TYR A 192 1.98 -8.94 9.23
N GLU A 193 0.95 -9.54 9.81
CA GLU A 193 -0.16 -10.16 9.08
C GLU A 193 -0.82 -9.16 8.13
N LEU A 194 -1.22 -8.00 8.65
CA LEU A 194 -1.84 -6.96 7.84
C LEU A 194 -0.91 -6.41 6.76
N ARG A 195 0.38 -6.26 7.06
CA ARG A 195 1.40 -5.86 6.08
C ARG A 195 1.49 -6.86 4.91
N ASN A 196 1.41 -8.15 5.21
CA ASN A 196 1.44 -9.19 4.18
C ASN A 196 0.15 -9.19 3.35
N GLU A 197 -1.00 -8.96 3.98
CA GLU A 197 -2.29 -8.81 3.28
C GLU A 197 -2.25 -7.62 2.31
N VAL A 198 -1.78 -6.47 2.76
CA VAL A 198 -1.57 -5.27 1.91
C VAL A 198 -0.67 -5.59 0.71
N ARG A 199 0.46 -6.26 0.94
CA ARG A 199 1.39 -6.64 -0.13
C ARG A 199 0.77 -7.63 -1.13
N LYS A 200 -0.09 -8.53 -0.66
CA LYS A 200 -0.83 -9.47 -1.51
C LYS A 200 -1.82 -8.71 -2.39
N LEU A 201 -2.64 -7.84 -1.80
CA LEU A 201 -3.59 -7.00 -2.53
C LEU A 201 -2.90 -6.09 -3.54
N GLN A 202 -1.80 -5.46 -3.17
CA GLN A 202 -1.02 -4.63 -4.09
C GLN A 202 -0.55 -5.42 -5.32
N ARG A 203 -0.08 -6.67 -5.13
CA ARG A 203 0.31 -7.54 -6.25
C ARG A 203 -0.88 -7.95 -7.12
N GLU A 204 -1.99 -8.33 -6.51
CA GLU A 204 -3.21 -8.74 -7.23
C GLU A 204 -3.82 -7.59 -8.04
N LEU A 205 -3.80 -6.38 -7.52
CA LEU A 205 -4.33 -5.18 -8.17
C LEU A 205 -3.33 -4.54 -9.15
N GLY A 206 -2.11 -5.09 -9.29
CA GLY A 206 -1.09 -4.54 -10.18
C GLY A 206 -0.55 -3.17 -9.75
N TYR A 207 -0.56 -2.86 -8.45
CA TYR A 207 0.09 -1.66 -7.93
C TYR A 207 1.61 -1.79 -8.05
N PRO A 208 2.33 -0.76 -8.52
CA PRO A 208 3.77 -0.77 -8.42
C PRO A 208 4.16 -0.84 -6.93
N LEU A 209 5.07 -1.74 -6.58
CA LEU A 209 5.71 -1.85 -5.27
C LEU A 209 6.63 -0.62 -5.07
N GLY A 210 6.05 0.52 -4.77
CA GLY A 210 6.78 1.77 -4.73
C GLY A 210 6.16 2.83 -3.83
N PHE A 211 5.73 2.44 -2.62
CA PHE A 211 5.79 3.35 -1.50
C PHE A 211 6.99 2.92 -0.65
N THR A 212 8.14 3.46 -1.00
CA THR A 212 9.30 3.50 -0.11
C THR A 212 8.88 4.22 1.16
N GLU A 213 9.15 3.54 2.25
CA GLU A 213 9.09 4.05 3.61
C GLU A 213 9.72 5.46 3.68
N ALA A 214 8.95 6.43 4.11
CA ALA A 214 9.47 7.68 4.63
C ALA A 214 9.55 7.60 6.15
#